data_705260c52285a457a9a5dee3631cf13b
#
_entry.id   705260c52285a457a9a5dee3631cf13b
#
_cell.length_a   1.000
_cell.length_b   1.000
_cell.length_c   1.000
_cell.angle_alpha   90.00
_cell.angle_beta   90.00
_cell.angle_gamma   90.00
#
_symmetry.space_group_name_H-M   'P 1'
#
loop_
_entity.id
_entity.type
_entity.pdbx_description
1 polymer ?
#
loop_
_entity_poly.entity_id
_entity_poly.type
_entity_poly.pdbx_seq_one_letter_code
_entity_poly.pdbx_strand_id
1 'polypeptide(L)'
;MSLSAPRGGLPDVVEDWTSAPVLESEVPFSGRIFDVRRDRVDLGEGGVVVRDYIEHPGAVAVVALQPFDGVDHVLLIRQYRHAARGHVWELPAGLLDVAGEPHWKAAARELAEEVDLVAGQWHVLIDELASAGAFPEPVRIFLARGLSDVPGEHRHERHAEELTIRPLWVPLDDAHEAALRAQISNSAALIGVLAAHAARAAGWATLRAKDAPWPAWEAQRAGGESAPHRT
;
A
#
# COMPACT_ATOMS: atom_id res chain seq x y z
N MET A 1 -16.04 -28.46 3.48
CA MET A 1 -15.17 -28.17 2.33
C MET A 1 -14.14 -29.27 2.24
N SER A 2 -13.86 -29.77 1.07
CA SER A 2 -13.04 -30.98 0.88
C SER A 2 -12.21 -30.86 -0.40
N LEU A 3 -11.42 -31.90 -0.70
CA LEU A 3 -10.67 -32.02 -1.95
C LEU A 3 -11.57 -32.05 -3.20
N SER A 4 -12.92 -32.13 -3.04
CA SER A 4 -13.89 -32.01 -4.12
C SER A 4 -14.30 -30.56 -4.46
N ALA A 5 -13.69 -29.54 -3.86
CA ALA A 5 -13.93 -28.16 -4.27
C ALA A 5 -13.70 -27.98 -5.78
N PRO A 6 -14.47 -27.11 -6.45
CA PRO A 6 -14.27 -26.81 -7.87
C PRO A 6 -12.82 -26.40 -8.16
N ARG A 7 -12.34 -26.76 -9.34
CA ARG A 7 -11.05 -26.32 -9.85
C ARG A 7 -11.28 -25.19 -10.86
N GLY A 8 -10.58 -24.08 -10.70
CA GLY A 8 -10.67 -22.93 -11.58
C GLY A 8 -9.32 -22.55 -12.19
N GLY A 9 -9.33 -21.56 -13.06
CA GLY A 9 -8.15 -20.92 -13.67
C GLY A 9 -8.18 -19.42 -13.44
N LEU A 10 -7.24 -18.68 -14.06
CA LEU A 10 -7.12 -17.24 -13.93
C LEU A 10 -8.44 -16.46 -14.16
N PRO A 11 -9.32 -16.81 -15.13
CA PRO A 11 -10.59 -16.11 -15.34
C PRO A 11 -11.59 -16.25 -14.18
N ASP A 12 -11.41 -17.27 -13.31
CA ASP A 12 -12.30 -17.54 -12.19
C ASP A 12 -11.86 -16.82 -10.90
N VAL A 13 -10.65 -16.25 -10.89
CA VAL A 13 -10.08 -15.53 -9.74
C VAL A 13 -10.40 -14.05 -9.90
N VAL A 14 -11.66 -13.70 -9.64
CA VAL A 14 -12.17 -12.33 -9.75
C VAL A 14 -12.78 -11.93 -8.41
N GLU A 15 -12.42 -10.75 -7.90
CA GLU A 15 -13.00 -10.17 -6.70
C GLU A 15 -14.30 -9.44 -7.05
N ASP A 16 -15.31 -9.59 -6.17
CA ASP A 16 -16.58 -8.85 -6.23
C ASP A 16 -16.60 -7.79 -5.12
N TRP A 17 -16.72 -6.54 -5.50
CA TRP A 17 -16.72 -5.38 -4.61
C TRP A 17 -18.13 -4.91 -4.24
N THR A 18 -19.15 -5.77 -4.37
CA THR A 18 -20.51 -5.46 -3.95
C THR A 18 -20.63 -5.50 -2.44
N SER A 19 -20.95 -4.35 -1.84
CA SER A 19 -21.12 -4.26 -0.38
C SER A 19 -22.45 -4.86 0.07
N ALA A 20 -22.45 -5.53 1.22
CA ALA A 20 -23.67 -5.95 1.90
C ALA A 20 -24.38 -4.73 2.54
N PRO A 21 -25.74 -4.77 2.69
CA PRO A 21 -26.48 -3.68 3.32
C PRO A 21 -26.05 -3.42 4.76
N VAL A 22 -25.71 -2.18 5.09
CA VAL A 22 -25.43 -1.71 6.44
C VAL A 22 -26.74 -1.22 7.05
N LEU A 23 -27.19 -1.85 8.15
CA LEU A 23 -28.42 -1.53 8.85
C LEU A 23 -28.23 -0.42 9.88
N GLU A 24 -27.10 -0.41 10.56
CA GLU A 24 -26.72 0.56 11.57
C GLU A 24 -25.21 0.75 11.51
N SER A 25 -24.72 1.97 11.76
CA SER A 25 -23.30 2.30 11.79
C SER A 25 -23.04 3.29 12.93
N GLU A 26 -21.98 3.04 13.70
CA GLU A 26 -21.51 3.95 14.75
C GLU A 26 -19.98 4.01 14.76
N VAL A 27 -19.43 5.08 15.37
CA VAL A 27 -17.98 5.26 15.57
C VAL A 27 -17.69 5.22 17.07
N PRO A 28 -17.50 4.02 17.66
CA PRO A 28 -17.27 3.85 19.10
C PRO A 28 -15.93 4.42 19.58
N PHE A 29 -14.96 4.64 18.69
CA PHE A 29 -13.69 5.27 19.01
C PHE A 29 -13.23 6.14 17.84
N SER A 30 -12.88 7.39 18.15
CA SER A 30 -12.27 8.31 17.19
C SER A 30 -10.87 8.67 17.67
N GLY A 31 -9.87 8.29 16.90
CA GLY A 31 -8.46 8.51 17.17
C GLY A 31 -7.91 9.73 16.42
N ARG A 32 -6.58 9.92 16.52
CA ARG A 32 -5.89 11.00 15.81
C ARG A 32 -5.68 10.66 14.32
N ILE A 33 -5.44 9.39 14.01
CA ILE A 33 -5.07 8.91 12.67
C ILE A 33 -6.20 8.08 12.05
N PHE A 34 -6.95 7.33 12.86
CA PHE A 34 -8.00 6.44 12.38
C PHE A 34 -9.19 6.41 13.34
N ASP A 35 -10.32 6.04 12.82
CA ASP A 35 -11.53 5.76 13.57
C ASP A 35 -11.79 4.25 13.61
N VAL A 36 -12.43 3.77 14.68
CA VAL A 36 -13.01 2.44 14.72
C VAL A 36 -14.48 2.57 14.41
N ARG A 37 -14.94 1.89 13.37
CA ARG A 37 -16.34 1.83 12.98
C ARG A 37 -16.96 0.51 13.42
N ARG A 38 -18.19 0.56 13.86
CA ARG A 38 -19.01 -0.61 14.17
C ARG A 38 -20.25 -0.59 13.30
N ASP A 39 -20.37 -1.59 12.45
CA ASP A 39 -21.50 -1.76 11.55
C ASP A 39 -22.33 -3.00 11.92
N ARG A 40 -23.65 -2.87 11.81
CA ARG A 40 -24.57 -4.01 11.80
C ARG A 40 -24.96 -4.30 10.36
N VAL A 41 -24.51 -5.43 9.86
CA VAL A 41 -24.53 -5.77 8.43
C VAL A 41 -25.45 -6.94 8.18
N ASP A 42 -26.30 -6.87 7.15
CA ASP A 42 -27.16 -7.96 6.70
C ASP A 42 -26.43 -8.77 5.61
N LEU A 43 -26.07 -10.02 5.95
CA LEU A 43 -25.42 -10.96 5.04
C LEU A 43 -26.44 -11.86 4.29
N GLY A 44 -27.72 -11.49 4.26
CA GLY A 44 -28.77 -12.29 3.64
C GLY A 44 -28.94 -13.64 4.36
N GLU A 45 -28.70 -14.76 3.68
CA GLU A 45 -28.77 -16.10 4.28
C GLU A 45 -27.81 -16.29 5.47
N GLY A 46 -26.74 -15.51 5.54
CA GLY A 46 -25.78 -15.50 6.66
C GLY A 46 -26.29 -14.80 7.92
N GLY A 47 -27.46 -14.14 7.84
CA GLY A 47 -28.07 -13.40 8.93
C GLY A 47 -27.41 -12.04 9.16
N VAL A 48 -27.82 -11.37 10.24
CA VAL A 48 -27.30 -10.08 10.64
C VAL A 48 -26.13 -10.25 11.60
N VAL A 49 -25.03 -9.59 11.30
CA VAL A 49 -23.78 -9.67 12.07
C VAL A 49 -23.28 -8.28 12.45
N VAL A 50 -22.50 -8.18 13.53
CA VAL A 50 -21.77 -6.95 13.90
C VAL A 50 -20.32 -7.09 13.45
N ARG A 51 -19.76 -6.00 12.90
CA ARG A 51 -18.37 -5.90 12.49
C ARG A 51 -17.75 -4.62 13.04
N ASP A 52 -16.63 -4.80 13.75
CA ASP A 52 -15.75 -3.70 14.16
C ASP A 52 -14.54 -3.70 13.23
N TYR A 53 -14.22 -2.54 12.68
CA TYR A 53 -13.06 -2.39 11.79
C TYR A 53 -12.48 -0.97 11.85
N ILE A 54 -11.24 -0.84 11.40
CA ILE A 54 -10.56 0.46 11.31
C ILE A 54 -10.89 1.09 9.97
N GLU A 55 -11.41 2.32 10.01
CA GLU A 55 -11.59 3.12 8.79
C GLU A 55 -10.29 3.86 8.46
N HIS A 56 -9.82 3.71 7.22
CA HIS A 56 -8.52 4.23 6.78
C HIS A 56 -8.63 4.86 5.37
N PRO A 57 -7.93 5.98 5.09
CA PRO A 57 -8.01 6.66 3.79
C PRO A 57 -7.40 5.86 2.63
N GLY A 58 -6.61 4.85 2.94
CA GLY A 58 -5.74 4.15 2.03
C GLY A 58 -4.34 4.76 1.99
N ALA A 59 -3.43 4.05 1.35
CA ALA A 59 -2.03 4.46 1.25
C ALA A 59 -1.45 4.13 -0.14
N VAL A 60 -0.32 4.75 -0.43
CA VAL A 60 0.54 4.42 -1.55
C VAL A 60 1.93 4.04 -1.05
N ALA A 61 2.58 3.11 -1.76
CA ALA A 61 3.97 2.74 -1.49
C ALA A 61 4.76 2.71 -2.81
N VAL A 62 6.07 2.86 -2.74
CA VAL A 62 6.92 3.02 -3.93
C VAL A 62 8.07 2.04 -3.93
N VAL A 63 8.05 1.10 -4.89
CA VAL A 63 9.25 0.37 -5.30
C VAL A 63 10.07 1.30 -6.19
N ALA A 64 10.99 2.04 -5.59
CA ALA A 64 11.95 2.88 -6.30
C ALA A 64 13.11 1.99 -6.78
N LEU A 65 13.23 1.83 -8.10
CA LEU A 65 14.19 0.91 -8.72
C LEU A 65 15.23 1.69 -9.53
N GLN A 66 16.52 1.46 -9.20
CA GLN A 66 17.66 2.09 -9.85
C GLN A 66 18.71 1.04 -10.21
N PRO A 67 19.19 1.00 -11.45
CA PRO A 67 20.34 0.17 -11.79
C PRO A 67 21.64 0.84 -11.33
N PHE A 68 22.47 0.11 -10.58
CA PHE A 68 23.87 0.43 -10.29
C PHE A 68 24.73 -0.68 -10.86
N ASP A 69 25.70 -0.31 -11.67
CA ASP A 69 26.63 -1.25 -12.36
C ASP A 69 25.90 -2.41 -13.10
N GLY A 70 24.73 -2.10 -13.67
CA GLY A 70 23.90 -3.06 -14.41
C GLY A 70 23.06 -3.98 -13.55
N VAL A 71 23.03 -3.79 -12.22
CA VAL A 71 22.20 -4.54 -11.27
C VAL A 71 21.08 -3.65 -10.76
N ASP A 72 19.84 -4.12 -10.86
CA ASP A 72 18.68 -3.41 -10.31
C ASP A 72 18.72 -3.42 -8.78
N HIS A 73 18.65 -2.23 -8.16
CA HIS A 73 18.53 -2.07 -6.72
C HIS A 73 17.17 -1.44 -6.37
N VAL A 74 16.55 -1.94 -5.32
CA VAL A 74 15.37 -1.33 -4.70
C VAL A 74 15.80 -0.49 -3.50
N LEU A 75 15.17 0.68 -3.34
CA LEU A 75 15.33 1.50 -2.16
C LEU A 75 14.39 0.99 -1.06
N LEU A 76 14.97 0.58 0.04
CA LEU A 76 14.26 0.31 1.29
C LEU A 76 14.55 1.43 2.29
N ILE A 77 13.58 1.74 3.15
CA ILE A 77 13.76 2.62 4.29
C ILE A 77 13.61 1.84 5.58
N ARG A 78 14.36 2.22 6.60
CA ARG A 78 14.21 1.65 7.94
C ARG A 78 13.65 2.70 8.87
N GLN A 79 12.49 2.40 9.49
CA GLN A 79 11.76 3.32 10.34
C GLN A 79 11.27 2.64 11.62
N TYR A 80 11.22 3.40 12.73
CA TYR A 80 10.59 2.94 13.96
C TYR A 80 9.06 2.99 13.84
N ARG A 81 8.39 1.89 14.13
CA ARG A 81 6.94 1.79 14.20
C ARG A 81 6.51 1.42 15.62
N HIS A 82 5.93 2.37 16.33
CA HIS A 82 5.58 2.19 17.74
C HIS A 82 4.59 1.02 17.96
N ALA A 83 3.62 0.86 17.10
CA ALA A 83 2.64 -0.25 17.18
C ALA A 83 3.32 -1.63 17.04
N ALA A 84 4.33 -1.72 16.18
CA ALA A 84 5.14 -2.93 16.01
C ALA A 84 6.26 -3.07 17.06
N ARG A 85 6.54 -2.01 17.85
CA ARG A 85 7.61 -1.93 18.86
C ARG A 85 9.00 -2.23 18.29
N GLY A 86 9.25 -1.83 17.04
CA GLY A 86 10.50 -2.16 16.36
C GLY A 86 10.81 -1.21 15.20
N HIS A 87 12.05 -1.34 14.70
CA HIS A 87 12.46 -0.72 13.46
C HIS A 87 12.27 -1.74 12.34
N VAL A 88 11.43 -1.43 11.37
CA VAL A 88 11.09 -2.31 10.27
C VAL A 88 11.60 -1.76 8.93
N TRP A 89 11.88 -2.67 8.00
CA TRP A 89 12.19 -2.30 6.63
C TRP A 89 10.91 -2.10 5.85
N GLU A 90 10.79 -0.96 5.20
CA GLU A 90 9.61 -0.51 4.46
C GLU A 90 9.99 0.03 3.08
N LEU A 91 9.00 0.22 2.23
CA LEU A 91 9.08 1.08 1.05
C LEU A 91 8.77 2.52 1.46
N PRO A 92 9.27 3.54 0.74
CA PRO A 92 8.71 4.89 0.85
C PRO A 92 7.19 4.84 0.64
N ALA A 93 6.42 5.43 1.56
CA ALA A 93 4.97 5.27 1.60
C ALA A 93 4.27 6.37 2.38
N GLY A 94 3.05 6.72 1.97
CA GLY A 94 2.25 7.69 2.69
C GLY A 94 0.75 7.57 2.44
N LEU A 95 -0.01 8.35 3.19
CA LEU A 95 -1.48 8.30 3.21
C LEU A 95 -2.09 9.01 1.98
N LEU A 96 -3.29 8.56 1.62
CA LEU A 96 -4.15 9.23 0.64
C LEU A 96 -5.08 10.24 1.35
N ASP A 97 -4.48 11.23 2.01
CA ASP A 97 -5.16 12.23 2.84
C ASP A 97 -5.44 13.56 2.12
N VAL A 98 -4.88 13.77 0.93
CA VAL A 98 -5.10 14.96 0.11
C VAL A 98 -6.26 14.72 -0.85
N ALA A 99 -7.38 15.42 -0.62
CA ALA A 99 -8.58 15.26 -1.43
C ALA A 99 -8.33 15.59 -2.90
N GLY A 100 -8.68 14.65 -3.80
CA GLY A 100 -8.55 14.82 -5.25
C GLY A 100 -7.12 14.68 -5.78
N GLU A 101 -6.14 14.37 -4.94
CA GLU A 101 -4.78 14.08 -5.42
C GLU A 101 -4.77 12.73 -6.17
N PRO A 102 -4.27 12.68 -7.43
CA PRO A 102 -4.09 11.40 -8.10
C PRO A 102 -3.12 10.50 -7.33
N HIS A 103 -3.41 9.21 -7.18
CA HIS A 103 -2.63 8.28 -6.35
C HIS A 103 -1.13 8.26 -6.69
N TRP A 104 -0.77 8.32 -7.99
CA TRP A 104 0.63 8.38 -8.39
C TRP A 104 1.32 9.71 -8.03
N LYS A 105 0.54 10.80 -7.85
CA LYS A 105 1.06 12.08 -7.36
C LYS A 105 1.36 12.02 -5.87
N ALA A 106 0.47 11.37 -5.09
CA ALA A 106 0.74 11.08 -3.69
C ALA A 106 2.03 10.25 -3.56
N ALA A 107 2.18 9.18 -4.34
CA ALA A 107 3.40 8.37 -4.36
C ALA A 107 4.65 9.17 -4.74
N ALA A 108 4.54 10.11 -5.69
CA ALA A 108 5.67 10.97 -6.08
C ALA A 108 6.04 11.99 -5.00
N ARG A 109 5.05 12.53 -4.29
CA ARG A 109 5.25 13.43 -3.17
C ARG A 109 5.97 12.72 -2.03
N GLU A 110 5.48 11.55 -1.60
CA GLU A 110 6.09 10.76 -0.52
C GLU A 110 7.54 10.35 -0.86
N LEU A 111 7.80 9.93 -2.11
CA LEU A 111 9.16 9.61 -2.56
C LEU A 111 10.11 10.81 -2.43
N ALA A 112 9.62 12.02 -2.73
CA ALA A 112 10.41 13.23 -2.62
C ALA A 112 10.60 13.66 -1.15
N GLU A 113 9.59 13.56 -0.31
CA GLU A 113 9.60 13.97 1.10
C GLU A 113 10.48 13.03 1.95
N GLU A 114 10.29 11.73 1.83
CA GLU A 114 10.98 10.75 2.68
C GLU A 114 12.44 10.50 2.27
N VAL A 115 12.74 10.51 0.95
CA VAL A 115 14.04 10.04 0.45
C VAL A 115 14.69 10.95 -0.58
N ASP A 116 14.17 12.16 -0.81
CA ASP A 116 14.72 13.19 -1.73
C ASP A 116 14.86 12.70 -3.18
N LEU A 117 13.95 11.85 -3.68
CA LEU A 117 14.00 11.32 -5.04
C LEU A 117 12.78 11.74 -5.86
N VAL A 118 13.00 11.93 -7.16
CA VAL A 118 11.94 12.06 -8.18
C VAL A 118 12.12 10.98 -9.25
N ALA A 119 11.01 10.59 -9.90
CA ALA A 119 11.03 9.54 -10.91
C ALA A 119 10.40 10.00 -12.22
N GLY A 120 11.01 9.62 -13.34
CA GLY A 120 10.51 9.90 -14.68
C GLY A 120 9.46 8.91 -15.18
N GLN A 121 9.37 7.72 -14.59
CA GLN A 121 8.48 6.66 -15.04
C GLN A 121 7.72 6.06 -13.85
N TRP A 122 6.39 5.95 -14.00
CA TRP A 122 5.49 5.44 -12.99
C TRP A 122 4.55 4.39 -13.56
N HIS A 123 4.43 3.26 -12.89
CA HIS A 123 3.47 2.19 -13.20
C HIS A 123 2.85 1.67 -11.91
N VAL A 124 1.61 1.23 -11.96
CA VAL A 124 1.05 0.43 -10.88
C VAL A 124 1.68 -0.97 -10.95
N LEU A 125 2.32 -1.37 -9.87
CA LEU A 125 2.93 -2.69 -9.74
C LEU A 125 1.90 -3.71 -9.23
N ILE A 126 1.29 -3.43 -8.07
CA ILE A 126 0.30 -4.30 -7.45
C ILE A 126 -0.56 -3.49 -6.47
N ASP A 127 -1.77 -3.97 -6.20
CA ASP A 127 -2.66 -3.47 -5.15
C ASP A 127 -2.83 -4.54 -4.06
N GLU A 128 -2.98 -4.13 -2.81
CA GLU A 128 -3.24 -5.03 -1.68
C GLU A 128 -4.27 -4.46 -0.71
N LEU A 129 -4.81 -5.32 0.16
CA LEU A 129 -5.48 -4.96 1.40
C LEU A 129 -4.67 -5.48 2.57
N ALA A 130 -4.21 -4.61 3.45
CA ALA A 130 -3.32 -4.98 4.57
C ALA A 130 -3.93 -6.05 5.48
N SER A 131 -5.22 -5.93 5.80
CA SER A 131 -5.97 -6.94 6.56
C SER A 131 -7.48 -6.81 6.28
N ALA A 132 -7.99 -7.51 5.30
CA ALA A 132 -9.38 -7.41 4.85
C ALA A 132 -10.44 -7.61 5.93
N GLY A 133 -10.10 -8.32 7.04
CA GLY A 133 -11.07 -8.66 8.09
C GLY A 133 -11.27 -7.61 9.18
N ALA A 134 -10.30 -6.72 9.41
CA ALA A 134 -10.36 -5.78 10.54
C ALA A 134 -9.66 -4.44 10.28
N PHE A 135 -8.68 -4.40 9.41
CA PHE A 135 -7.95 -3.21 8.98
C PHE A 135 -7.84 -3.23 7.44
N PRO A 136 -8.92 -2.94 6.74
CA PRO A 136 -9.00 -3.06 5.29
C PRO A 136 -8.33 -1.87 4.58
N GLU A 137 -7.12 -1.52 5.01
CA GLU A 137 -6.32 -0.49 4.36
C GLU A 137 -5.97 -0.91 2.93
N PRO A 138 -6.50 -0.22 1.92
CA PRO A 138 -6.07 -0.45 0.56
C PRO A 138 -4.73 0.24 0.32
N VAL A 139 -3.72 -0.52 -0.12
CA VAL A 139 -2.40 0.00 -0.45
C VAL A 139 -2.12 -0.23 -1.93
N ARG A 140 -1.84 0.85 -2.66
CA ARG A 140 -1.37 0.76 -4.05
C ARG A 140 0.14 0.91 -4.10
N ILE A 141 0.82 -0.12 -4.59
CA ILE A 141 2.26 -0.12 -4.74
C ILE A 141 2.64 0.25 -6.17
N PHE A 142 3.38 1.33 -6.31
CA PHE A 142 3.90 1.81 -7.58
C PHE A 142 5.33 1.34 -7.82
N LEU A 143 5.67 1.09 -9.08
CA LEU A 143 7.06 0.99 -9.55
C LEU A 143 7.48 2.35 -10.09
N ALA A 144 8.55 2.92 -9.53
CA ALA A 144 9.18 4.15 -9.95
C ALA A 144 10.56 3.89 -10.53
N ARG A 145 10.83 4.41 -11.75
CA ARG A 145 12.11 4.25 -12.46
C ARG A 145 12.55 5.57 -13.09
N GLY A 146 13.82 5.62 -13.53
CA GLY A 146 14.39 6.87 -14.05
C GLY A 146 14.51 7.89 -12.94
N LEU A 147 15.16 7.48 -11.85
CA LEU A 147 15.29 8.26 -10.62
C LEU A 147 16.37 9.34 -10.75
N SER A 148 16.13 10.46 -10.09
CA SER A 148 17.12 11.51 -9.87
C SER A 148 16.87 12.20 -8.52
N ASP A 149 17.90 12.85 -8.00
CA ASP A 149 17.80 13.58 -6.74
C ASP A 149 16.90 14.81 -6.87
N VAL A 150 16.13 15.11 -5.81
CA VAL A 150 15.48 16.41 -5.65
C VAL A 150 16.58 17.47 -5.46
N PRO A 151 16.58 18.61 -6.23
CA PRO A 151 17.52 19.69 -6.01
C PRO A 151 17.52 20.19 -4.55
N GLY A 152 18.70 20.50 -4.01
CA GLY A 152 18.86 20.82 -2.59
C GLY A 152 17.93 21.91 -2.06
N GLU A 153 17.65 22.94 -2.89
CA GLU A 153 16.75 24.05 -2.56
C GLU A 153 15.25 23.66 -2.56
N HIS A 154 14.90 22.46 -3.05
CA HIS A 154 13.54 21.96 -3.13
C HIS A 154 13.31 20.75 -2.23
N ARG A 155 14.31 20.36 -1.42
CA ARG A 155 14.16 19.25 -0.49
C ARG A 155 13.19 19.59 0.62
N HIS A 156 12.37 18.61 0.97
CA HIS A 156 11.46 18.69 2.11
C HIS A 156 12.26 18.79 3.42
N GLU A 157 11.81 19.67 4.33
CA GLU A 157 12.33 19.70 5.69
C GLU A 157 11.63 18.60 6.52
N ARG A 158 12.37 17.56 6.82
CA ARG A 158 11.85 16.40 7.55
C ARG A 158 11.58 16.72 9.00
N HIS A 159 10.48 16.20 9.52
CA HIS A 159 10.05 16.39 10.91
C HIS A 159 9.74 15.07 11.61
N ALA A 160 9.77 15.09 12.96
CA ALA A 160 9.37 13.97 13.82
C ALA A 160 9.96 12.61 13.39
N GLU A 161 9.13 11.66 12.97
CA GLU A 161 9.55 10.31 12.62
C GLU A 161 10.40 10.26 11.35
N GLU A 162 10.21 11.17 10.40
CA GLU A 162 10.98 11.25 9.15
C GLU A 162 12.49 11.50 9.40
N LEU A 163 12.85 12.20 10.48
CA LEU A 163 14.24 12.42 10.88
C LEU A 163 15.00 11.12 11.16
N THR A 164 14.30 10.06 11.48
CA THR A 164 14.87 8.77 11.85
C THR A 164 14.93 7.77 10.69
N ILE A 165 14.35 8.11 9.54
CA ILE A 165 14.38 7.27 8.33
C ILE A 165 15.83 7.00 7.92
N ARG A 166 16.14 5.74 7.62
CA ARG A 166 17.45 5.30 7.13
C ARG A 166 17.28 4.57 5.81
N PRO A 167 17.54 5.23 4.67
CA PRO A 167 17.45 4.63 3.35
C PRO A 167 18.63 3.66 3.10
N LEU A 168 18.37 2.61 2.34
CA LEU A 168 19.34 1.62 1.90
C LEU A 168 18.98 1.10 0.50
N TRP A 169 19.91 1.21 -0.44
CA TRP A 169 19.83 0.54 -1.71
C TRP A 169 20.24 -0.92 -1.57
N VAL A 170 19.37 -1.84 -1.98
CA VAL A 170 19.58 -3.28 -1.89
C VAL A 170 19.41 -3.90 -3.28
N PRO A 171 20.31 -4.76 -3.76
CA PRO A 171 20.06 -5.53 -4.99
C PRO A 171 18.69 -6.20 -4.92
N LEU A 172 17.90 -6.11 -5.98
CA LEU A 172 16.52 -6.64 -5.96
C LEU A 172 16.48 -8.14 -5.66
N ASP A 173 17.49 -8.89 -6.08
CA ASP A 173 17.60 -10.31 -5.77
C ASP A 173 17.89 -10.57 -4.28
N ASP A 174 18.73 -9.75 -3.65
CA ASP A 174 19.02 -9.84 -2.24
C ASP A 174 17.81 -9.42 -1.39
N ALA A 175 17.08 -8.37 -1.81
CA ALA A 175 15.84 -7.95 -1.17
C ALA A 175 14.76 -9.05 -1.26
N HIS A 176 14.66 -9.72 -2.42
CA HIS A 176 13.78 -10.87 -2.61
C HIS A 176 14.15 -12.02 -1.65
N GLU A 177 15.44 -12.35 -1.53
CA GLU A 177 15.88 -13.38 -0.60
C GLU A 177 15.61 -12.97 0.87
N ALA A 178 15.85 -11.71 1.25
CA ALA A 178 15.54 -11.18 2.57
C ALA A 178 14.03 -11.30 2.89
N ALA A 179 13.15 -11.04 1.89
CA ALA A 179 11.72 -11.23 2.01
C ALA A 179 11.35 -12.70 2.29
N LEU A 180 11.93 -13.64 1.54
CA LEU A 180 11.69 -15.07 1.73
C LEU A 180 12.24 -15.60 3.08
N ARG A 181 13.26 -14.96 3.63
CA ARG A 181 13.84 -15.27 4.95
C ARG A 181 13.16 -14.58 6.12
N ALA A 182 12.01 -13.92 5.88
CA ALA A 182 11.26 -13.15 6.88
C ALA A 182 12.09 -12.02 7.56
N GLN A 183 13.05 -11.45 6.84
CA GLN A 183 13.83 -10.27 7.28
C GLN A 183 13.14 -8.96 6.94
N ILE A 184 12.11 -9.00 6.09
CA ILE A 184 11.19 -7.91 5.77
C ILE A 184 9.81 -8.35 6.22
N SER A 185 9.21 -7.65 7.18
CA SER A 185 7.92 -8.02 7.78
C SER A 185 6.79 -7.02 7.50
N ASN A 186 7.09 -5.81 7.00
CA ASN A 186 6.07 -4.89 6.55
C ASN A 186 5.39 -5.43 5.29
N SER A 187 4.05 -5.48 5.25
CA SER A 187 3.28 -6.10 4.17
C SER A 187 3.56 -5.46 2.81
N ALA A 188 3.47 -4.13 2.72
CA ALA A 188 3.71 -3.42 1.47
C ALA A 188 5.13 -3.63 0.94
N ALA A 189 6.15 -3.62 1.82
CA ALA A 189 7.53 -3.88 1.43
C ALA A 189 7.72 -5.33 0.97
N LEU A 190 7.18 -6.29 1.72
CA LEU A 190 7.24 -7.71 1.36
C LEU A 190 6.58 -7.97 0.01
N ILE A 191 5.34 -7.52 -0.18
CA ILE A 191 4.57 -7.71 -1.41
C ILE A 191 5.22 -6.97 -2.57
N GLY A 192 5.65 -5.71 -2.36
CA GLY A 192 6.28 -4.89 -3.38
C GLY A 192 7.58 -5.47 -3.91
N VAL A 193 8.45 -5.96 -3.01
CA VAL A 193 9.71 -6.62 -3.40
C VAL A 193 9.45 -7.91 -4.18
N LEU A 194 8.55 -8.77 -3.68
CA LEU A 194 8.21 -10.04 -4.36
C LEU A 194 7.56 -9.78 -5.72
N ALA A 195 6.64 -8.83 -5.81
CA ALA A 195 5.97 -8.45 -7.06
C ALA A 195 6.95 -7.83 -8.07
N ALA A 196 7.87 -6.97 -7.64
CA ALA A 196 8.88 -6.37 -8.50
C ALA A 196 9.83 -7.43 -9.06
N HIS A 197 10.28 -8.35 -8.22
CA HIS A 197 11.13 -9.47 -8.65
C HIS A 197 10.42 -10.36 -9.69
N ALA A 198 9.16 -10.74 -9.45
CA ALA A 198 8.34 -11.52 -10.37
C ALA A 198 8.05 -10.76 -11.68
N ALA A 199 7.69 -9.48 -11.60
CA ALA A 199 7.42 -8.63 -12.76
C ALA A 199 8.68 -8.45 -13.63
N ARG A 200 9.86 -8.29 -13.03
CA ARG A 200 11.15 -8.22 -13.74
C ARG A 200 11.40 -9.52 -14.50
N ALA A 201 11.20 -10.67 -13.86
CA ALA A 201 11.37 -11.99 -14.49
C ALA A 201 10.40 -12.20 -15.67
N ALA A 202 9.21 -11.57 -15.63
CA ALA A 202 8.23 -11.55 -16.72
C ALA A 202 8.46 -10.42 -17.74
N GLY A 203 9.62 -9.76 -17.74
CA GLY A 203 9.91 -8.65 -18.65
C GLY A 203 9.00 -7.43 -18.44
N TRP A 204 8.48 -7.23 -17.21
CA TRP A 204 7.58 -6.14 -16.82
C TRP A 204 6.21 -6.13 -17.52
N ALA A 205 5.81 -7.27 -18.10
CA ALA A 205 4.57 -7.38 -18.87
C ALA A 205 3.28 -7.21 -18.01
N THR A 206 3.39 -7.35 -16.69
CA THR A 206 2.27 -7.24 -15.74
C THR A 206 2.01 -5.81 -15.25
N LEU A 207 2.85 -4.85 -15.61
CA LEU A 207 2.70 -3.46 -15.18
C LEU A 207 1.45 -2.83 -15.78
N ARG A 208 0.73 -2.07 -14.92
CA ARG A 208 -0.45 -1.31 -15.34
C ARG A 208 -0.11 0.19 -15.46
N ALA A 209 -0.92 0.93 -16.21
CA ALA A 209 -0.80 2.37 -16.28
C ALA A 209 -0.88 3.00 -14.89
N LYS A 210 -0.16 4.11 -14.66
CA LYS A 210 -0.11 4.79 -13.35
C LYS A 210 -1.46 5.29 -12.84
N ASP A 211 -2.41 5.46 -13.74
CA ASP A 211 -3.78 5.90 -13.52
C ASP A 211 -4.81 4.77 -13.70
N ALA A 212 -4.35 3.51 -13.67
CA ALA A 212 -5.23 2.34 -13.77
C ALA A 212 -6.31 2.37 -12.67
N PRO A 213 -7.56 1.92 -12.97
CA PRO A 213 -8.64 1.81 -11.98
C PRO A 213 -8.21 1.06 -10.71
N TRP A 214 -8.80 1.43 -9.58
CA TRP A 214 -8.56 0.78 -8.29
C TRP A 214 -9.87 0.40 -7.60
N PRO A 215 -10.53 -0.69 -8.04
CA PRO A 215 -11.87 -1.05 -7.57
C PRO A 215 -12.00 -1.21 -6.07
N ALA A 216 -11.00 -1.79 -5.39
CA ALA A 216 -11.00 -1.95 -3.94
C ALA A 216 -11.11 -0.62 -3.18
N TRP A 217 -10.31 0.37 -3.57
CA TRP A 217 -10.32 1.70 -2.98
C TRP A 217 -11.61 2.46 -3.31
N GLU A 218 -12.07 2.36 -4.57
CA GLU A 218 -13.31 3.00 -5.02
C GLU A 218 -14.54 2.46 -4.25
N ALA A 219 -14.61 1.13 -4.07
CA ALA A 219 -15.70 0.48 -3.35
C ALA A 219 -15.77 0.90 -1.87
N GLN A 220 -14.62 1.01 -1.19
CA GLN A 220 -14.58 1.46 0.20
C GLN A 220 -15.07 2.91 0.36
N ARG A 221 -14.73 3.78 -0.57
CA ARG A 221 -15.17 5.19 -0.54
C ARG A 221 -16.63 5.36 -0.93
N ALA A 222 -17.19 4.50 -1.77
CA ALA A 222 -18.61 4.52 -2.10
C ALA A 222 -19.50 4.09 -0.93
N GLY A 223 -18.98 3.27 -0.02
CA GLY A 223 -19.70 2.78 1.17
C GLY A 223 -19.60 3.65 2.43
N GLY A 224 -18.70 4.64 2.46
CA GLY A 224 -18.49 5.53 3.59
C GLY A 224 -18.24 6.97 3.16
N GLU A 225 -18.91 7.94 3.77
CA GLU A 225 -18.41 9.31 3.77
C GLU A 225 -17.18 9.34 4.69
N SER A 226 -15.99 9.16 4.10
CA SER A 226 -14.75 9.36 4.85
C SER A 226 -14.71 10.79 5.33
N ALA A 227 -14.86 11.00 6.63
CA ALA A 227 -14.63 12.31 7.22
C ALA A 227 -13.18 12.73 6.91
N PRO A 228 -12.94 13.99 6.49
CA PRO A 228 -11.58 14.47 6.29
C PRO A 228 -10.82 14.33 7.61
N HIS A 229 -9.63 13.75 7.57
CA HIS A 229 -8.76 13.68 8.74
C HIS A 229 -8.56 15.06 9.33
N ARG A 230 -8.77 15.18 10.64
CA ARG A 230 -8.57 16.43 11.37
C ARG A 230 -7.07 16.69 11.43
N THR A 231 -6.62 17.76 10.74
CA THR A 231 -5.26 18.31 10.80
C THR A 231 -4.89 18.72 12.23
#